data_26c762b186f7e589ae2be0f5cabf4924
#
_entry.id   26c762b186f7e589ae2be0f5cabf4924
#
_cell.length_a   1.000
_cell.length_b   1.000
_cell.length_c   1.000
_cell.angle_alpha   90.00
_cell.angle_beta   90.00
_cell.angle_gamma   90.00
#
_symmetry.space_group_name_H-M   'P 1'
#
loop_
_entity.id
_entity.type
_entity.pdbx_description
1 polymer ?
#
loop_
_entity_poly.entity_id
_entity_poly.type
_entity_poly.pdbx_seq_one_letter_code
_entity_poly.pdbx_strand_id
1 'polypeptide(L)'
;FLKNTESKYLYLVGDIIDGWRMKRAWYWRQAHNDVIQKILRKARKGTRVIYIPGNHDENFRDFTDHRFGRVAILYETVHTMADGRRFLVLHGDRFDGVIKYAKWLAFLGDNAYNVAIAVNMWFNVVRKTFGLPYWSLSAYLKHKVKNAVEYISKFEDAVVDEARRRGTDGVICGHIHTAEIRDMNGITYCNDGDWVESCSALVEHMDGRLEILRWADAQSLSLQENDVCESSSSATPGFLRSMASSVRSIL
;
A
#
# COMPACT_ATOMS: atom_id res chain seq x y z
N PHE A 1 -11.82 -8.46 2.68
CA PHE A 1 -10.62 -8.81 3.43
C PHE A 1 -10.87 -8.77 4.94
N LEU A 2 -11.01 -7.61 5.59
CA LEU A 2 -11.15 -7.45 7.06
C LEU A 2 -12.21 -8.33 7.72
N LYS A 3 -13.28 -8.71 7.00
CA LYS A 3 -14.33 -9.60 7.51
C LYS A 3 -13.88 -11.05 7.62
N ASN A 4 -13.05 -11.48 6.65
CA ASN A 4 -12.72 -12.89 6.42
C ASN A 4 -11.33 -13.30 6.93
N THR A 5 -10.53 -12.35 7.41
CA THR A 5 -9.20 -12.58 7.98
C THR A 5 -9.21 -12.41 9.48
N GLU A 6 -8.52 -13.29 10.20
CA GLU A 6 -8.24 -13.13 11.63
C GLU A 6 -6.74 -12.95 11.83
N SER A 7 -6.35 -12.04 12.71
CA SER A 7 -4.95 -11.73 12.96
C SER A 7 -4.69 -11.34 14.41
N LYS A 8 -3.49 -11.59 14.88
CA LYS A 8 -3.04 -11.13 16.20
C LYS A 8 -2.72 -9.65 16.19
N TYR A 9 -2.15 -9.15 15.09
CA TYR A 9 -1.82 -7.75 14.85
C TYR A 9 -2.51 -7.28 13.58
N LEU A 10 -2.89 -6.01 13.56
CA LEU A 10 -3.37 -5.29 12.39
C LEU A 10 -2.70 -3.92 12.40
N TYR A 11 -1.81 -3.70 11.44
CA TYR A 11 -1.17 -2.42 11.20
C TYR A 11 -1.93 -1.68 10.10
N LEU A 12 -2.26 -0.44 10.34
CA LEU A 12 -2.82 0.50 9.38
C LEU A 12 -1.69 1.47 9.04
N VAL A 13 -1.03 1.25 7.91
CA VAL A 13 0.25 1.89 7.57
C VAL A 13 0.03 3.15 6.74
N GLY A 14 -0.71 4.10 7.31
CA GLY A 14 -0.96 5.42 6.76
C GLY A 14 -2.02 5.52 5.68
N ASP A 15 -2.44 6.75 5.43
CA ASP A 15 -3.39 7.14 4.38
C ASP A 15 -4.72 6.37 4.42
N ILE A 16 -5.15 6.00 5.64
CA ILE A 16 -6.41 5.29 5.87
C ILE A 16 -7.61 6.21 5.68
N ILE A 17 -7.42 7.49 6.00
CA ILE A 17 -8.43 8.54 5.89
C ILE A 17 -7.88 9.64 4.99
N ASP A 18 -8.50 9.84 3.83
CA ASP A 18 -8.09 10.91 2.91
C ASP A 18 -8.55 12.30 3.40
N GLY A 19 -7.82 12.80 4.39
CA GLY A 19 -8.04 14.12 4.98
C GLY A 19 -7.84 15.25 3.97
N TRP A 20 -6.98 15.08 2.98
CA TRP A 20 -6.78 16.09 1.93
C TRP A 20 -8.02 16.28 1.07
N ARG A 21 -8.68 15.19 0.69
CA ARG A 21 -9.95 15.25 -0.04
C ARG A 21 -11.05 15.87 0.82
N MET A 22 -11.14 15.47 2.09
CA MET A 22 -12.15 16.01 3.00
C MET A 22 -11.97 17.50 3.29
N LYS A 23 -10.73 18.03 3.29
CA LYS A 23 -10.45 19.47 3.39
C LYS A 23 -10.99 20.27 2.18
N ARG A 24 -11.08 19.65 0.99
CA ARG A 24 -11.58 20.29 -0.24
C ARG A 24 -13.10 20.25 -0.35
N ALA A 25 -13.69 19.07 -0.03
CA ALA A 25 -15.12 18.83 -0.01
C ALA A 25 -15.43 17.64 0.89
N TRP A 26 -16.42 17.76 1.76
CA TRP A 26 -16.83 16.64 2.61
C TRP A 26 -17.24 15.44 1.77
N TYR A 27 -16.54 14.33 1.93
CA TYR A 27 -16.78 13.10 1.20
C TYR A 27 -16.63 11.91 2.14
N TRP A 28 -17.75 11.44 2.67
CA TRP A 28 -17.78 10.29 3.55
C TRP A 28 -18.97 9.41 3.22
N ARG A 29 -18.70 8.24 2.63
CA ARG A 29 -19.73 7.26 2.27
C ARG A 29 -19.93 6.25 3.38
N GLN A 30 -21.08 5.54 3.33
CA GLN A 30 -21.37 4.43 4.26
C GLN A 30 -20.27 3.36 4.22
N ALA A 31 -19.70 3.06 3.07
CA ALA A 31 -18.60 2.10 2.93
C ALA A 31 -17.36 2.46 3.79
N HIS A 32 -17.08 3.75 4.00
CA HIS A 32 -16.00 4.18 4.90
C HIS A 32 -16.33 3.83 6.36
N ASN A 33 -17.57 4.06 6.79
CA ASN A 33 -18.04 3.62 8.11
C ASN A 33 -17.90 2.11 8.28
N ASP A 34 -18.25 1.33 7.25
CA ASP A 34 -18.21 -0.12 7.31
C ASP A 34 -16.77 -0.64 7.52
N VAL A 35 -15.78 0.00 6.90
CA VAL A 35 -14.36 -0.32 7.11
C VAL A 35 -13.95 0.02 8.55
N ILE A 36 -14.21 1.24 9.01
CA ILE A 36 -13.87 1.69 10.37
C ILE A 36 -14.53 0.79 11.42
N GLN A 37 -15.80 0.45 11.27
CA GLN A 37 -16.50 -0.47 12.17
C GLN A 37 -15.85 -1.86 12.23
N LYS A 38 -15.36 -2.37 11.08
CA LYS A 38 -14.66 -3.66 11.05
C LYS A 38 -13.34 -3.61 11.79
N ILE A 39 -12.57 -2.53 11.63
CA ILE A 39 -11.31 -2.30 12.36
C ILE A 39 -11.58 -2.25 13.88
N LEU A 40 -12.54 -1.43 14.32
CA LEU A 40 -12.91 -1.32 15.73
C LEU A 40 -13.42 -2.64 16.30
N ARG A 41 -14.17 -3.42 15.50
CA ARG A 41 -14.64 -4.76 15.91
C ARG A 41 -13.49 -5.73 16.11
N LYS A 42 -12.47 -5.71 15.22
CA LYS A 42 -11.24 -6.52 15.39
C LYS A 42 -10.52 -6.15 16.68
N ALA A 43 -10.31 -4.86 16.93
CA ALA A 43 -9.71 -4.37 18.17
C ALA A 43 -10.48 -4.85 19.40
N ARG A 44 -11.82 -4.79 19.38
CA ARG A 44 -12.68 -5.28 20.46
C ARG A 44 -12.57 -6.79 20.67
N LYS A 45 -12.36 -7.57 19.60
CA LYS A 45 -12.19 -9.03 19.65
C LYS A 45 -10.79 -9.48 20.09
N GLY A 46 -9.86 -8.55 20.32
CA GLY A 46 -8.54 -8.86 20.84
C GLY A 46 -7.38 -8.69 19.85
N THR A 47 -7.64 -8.37 18.58
CA THR A 47 -6.59 -7.97 17.63
C THR A 47 -5.91 -6.70 18.14
N ARG A 48 -4.57 -6.69 18.18
CA ARG A 48 -3.79 -5.48 18.49
C ARG A 48 -3.75 -4.60 17.24
N VAL A 49 -4.55 -3.55 17.23
CA VAL A 49 -4.62 -2.61 16.10
C VAL A 49 -3.67 -1.45 16.37
N ILE A 50 -2.77 -1.19 15.44
CA ILE A 50 -1.82 -0.09 15.46
C ILE A 50 -2.06 0.76 14.21
N TYR A 51 -2.33 2.05 14.42
CA TYR A 51 -2.51 3.02 13.36
C TYR A 51 -1.27 3.92 13.29
N ILE A 52 -0.63 3.95 12.13
CA ILE A 52 0.52 4.79 11.82
C ILE A 52 0.03 5.80 10.78
N PRO A 53 -0.23 7.08 11.15
CA PRO A 53 -0.76 8.06 10.22
C PRO A 53 0.21 8.40 9.09
N GLY A 54 -0.31 8.49 7.87
CA GLY A 54 0.40 8.95 6.68
C GLY A 54 0.27 10.45 6.45
N ASN A 55 0.58 10.88 5.23
CA ASN A 55 0.49 12.30 4.86
C ASN A 55 -0.94 12.73 4.51
N HIS A 56 -1.81 11.82 4.07
CA HIS A 56 -3.22 12.14 3.82
C HIS A 56 -4.02 12.29 5.12
N ASP A 57 -3.61 11.61 6.16
CA ASP A 57 -4.22 11.66 7.49
C ASP A 57 -3.28 12.23 8.57
N GLU A 58 -2.39 13.13 8.16
CA GLU A 58 -1.38 13.80 9.00
C GLU A 58 -1.93 14.42 10.30
N ASN A 59 -3.19 14.87 10.31
CA ASN A 59 -3.84 15.43 11.49
C ASN A 59 -3.88 14.45 12.68
N PHE A 60 -3.83 13.15 12.43
CA PHE A 60 -3.77 12.14 13.49
C PHE A 60 -2.39 12.02 14.14
N ARG A 61 -1.35 12.66 13.58
CA ARG A 61 -0.02 12.70 14.17
C ARG A 61 0.06 13.50 15.46
N ASP A 62 -0.85 14.45 15.64
CA ASP A 62 -0.99 15.20 16.89
C ASP A 62 -1.41 14.31 18.06
N PHE A 63 -1.93 13.09 17.75
CA PHE A 63 -2.40 12.11 18.72
C PHE A 63 -1.48 10.89 18.82
N THR A 64 -0.26 10.95 18.30
CA THR A 64 0.73 9.87 18.48
C THR A 64 0.96 9.62 19.97
N ASP A 65 1.27 8.36 20.30
CA ASP A 65 1.41 7.84 21.66
C ASP A 65 0.11 7.79 22.49
N HIS A 66 -1.01 8.12 21.85
CA HIS A 66 -2.34 7.99 22.45
C HIS A 66 -3.07 6.74 21.92
N ARG A 67 -4.23 6.49 22.49
CA ARG A 67 -5.10 5.39 22.09
C ARG A 67 -6.51 5.89 21.81
N PHE A 68 -7.05 5.44 20.71
CA PHE A 68 -8.47 5.54 20.41
C PHE A 68 -9.14 4.21 20.78
N GLY A 69 -9.60 4.11 22.03
CA GLY A 69 -10.07 2.85 22.59
C GLY A 69 -8.93 1.81 22.63
N ARG A 70 -9.05 0.75 21.82
CA ARG A 70 -8.04 -0.32 21.72
C ARG A 70 -7.11 -0.17 20.50
N VAL A 71 -7.26 0.89 19.74
CA VAL A 71 -6.38 1.25 18.62
C VAL A 71 -5.28 2.15 19.15
N ALA A 72 -4.03 1.74 19.02
CA ALA A 72 -2.87 2.58 19.34
C ALA A 72 -2.54 3.46 18.13
N ILE A 73 -2.24 4.74 18.35
CA ILE A 73 -1.75 5.65 17.33
C ILE A 73 -0.25 5.84 17.57
N LEU A 74 0.58 5.45 16.61
CA LEU A 74 2.02 5.55 16.71
C LEU A 74 2.57 6.23 15.45
N TYR A 75 3.67 6.96 15.58
CA TYR A 75 4.35 7.52 14.41
C TYR A 75 5.07 6.43 13.60
N GLU A 76 5.70 5.50 14.32
CA GLU A 76 6.37 4.30 13.80
C GLU A 76 6.46 3.27 14.92
N THR A 77 6.78 2.04 14.60
CA THR A 77 6.99 0.99 15.61
C THR A 77 7.94 -0.09 15.11
N VAL A 78 8.43 -0.92 16.00
CA VAL A 78 9.17 -2.13 15.63
C VAL A 78 8.29 -3.34 15.90
N HIS A 79 8.04 -4.12 14.87
CA HIS A 79 7.35 -5.39 14.93
C HIS A 79 8.36 -6.53 15.08
N THR A 80 8.14 -7.41 16.04
CA THR A 80 8.90 -8.65 16.15
C THR A 80 8.12 -9.78 15.49
N MET A 81 8.69 -10.32 14.44
CA MET A 81 8.14 -11.40 13.64
C MET A 81 8.05 -12.71 14.44
N ALA A 82 7.32 -13.69 13.92
CA ALA A 82 7.19 -15.00 14.55
C ALA A 82 8.53 -15.77 14.62
N ASP A 83 9.42 -15.54 13.66
CA ASP A 83 10.77 -16.10 13.59
C ASP A 83 11.82 -15.30 14.38
N GLY A 84 11.42 -14.24 15.06
CA GLY A 84 12.28 -13.39 15.90
C GLY A 84 12.92 -12.21 15.19
N ARG A 85 12.84 -12.10 13.85
CA ARG A 85 13.32 -10.93 13.11
C ARG A 85 12.54 -9.67 13.53
N ARG A 86 13.20 -8.53 13.47
CA ARG A 86 12.66 -7.23 13.86
C ARG A 86 12.47 -6.33 12.64
N PHE A 87 11.26 -5.87 12.43
CA PHE A 87 10.92 -5.01 11.30
C PHE A 87 10.47 -3.64 11.78
N LEU A 88 11.09 -2.60 11.23
CA LEU A 88 10.62 -1.23 11.39
C LEU A 88 9.34 -1.04 10.58
N VAL A 89 8.26 -0.57 11.21
CA VAL A 89 6.98 -0.28 10.54
C VAL A 89 6.74 1.22 10.59
N LEU A 90 6.59 1.85 9.42
CA LEU A 90 6.39 3.28 9.25
C LEU A 90 5.62 3.56 7.95
N HIS A 91 5.00 4.74 7.80
CA HIS A 91 4.33 5.07 6.53
C HIS A 91 5.33 5.34 5.41
N GLY A 92 6.31 6.21 5.61
CA GLY A 92 7.37 6.48 4.64
C GLY A 92 7.42 7.90 4.09
N ASP A 93 6.35 8.66 4.16
CA ASP A 93 6.24 10.02 3.60
C ASP A 93 7.29 11.01 4.10
N ARG A 94 7.88 10.78 5.29
CA ARG A 94 8.98 11.64 5.81
C ARG A 94 10.20 11.63 4.89
N PHE A 95 10.36 10.62 4.06
CA PHE A 95 11.45 10.52 3.08
C PHE A 95 11.16 11.27 1.78
N ASP A 96 9.94 11.81 1.59
CA ASP A 96 9.55 12.66 0.44
C ASP A 96 10.39 13.93 0.32
N GLY A 97 10.98 14.40 1.40
CA GLY A 97 11.86 15.58 1.40
C GLY A 97 13.07 15.41 0.47
N VAL A 98 13.46 14.15 0.23
CA VAL A 98 14.47 13.77 -0.77
C VAL A 98 13.87 13.81 -2.19
N ILE A 99 12.53 13.89 -2.33
CA ILE A 99 11.85 13.48 -3.54
C ILE A 99 10.63 14.36 -3.93
N LYS A 100 10.63 15.61 -3.63
CA LYS A 100 9.50 16.56 -3.84
C LYS A 100 8.89 16.63 -5.26
N TYR A 101 9.35 15.85 -6.24
CA TYR A 101 9.01 16.04 -7.66
C TYR A 101 8.08 15.00 -8.30
N ALA A 102 7.74 13.88 -7.65
CA ALA A 102 7.04 12.77 -8.34
C ALA A 102 5.51 12.73 -8.20
N LYS A 103 4.91 13.36 -7.20
CA LYS A 103 3.43 13.38 -7.06
C LYS A 103 2.69 13.98 -8.28
N TRP A 104 3.40 14.79 -9.07
CA TRP A 104 2.85 15.40 -10.28
C TRP A 104 2.77 14.44 -11.46
N LEU A 105 3.56 13.36 -11.45
CA LEU A 105 3.65 12.41 -12.55
C LEU A 105 2.59 11.30 -12.50
N ALA A 106 2.22 10.82 -11.32
CA ALA A 106 1.21 9.79 -11.16
C ALA A 106 -0.18 10.26 -11.66
N PHE A 107 -0.49 11.54 -11.47
CA PHE A 107 -1.76 12.13 -11.95
C PHE A 107 -1.87 12.19 -13.49
N LEU A 108 -0.76 12.05 -14.21
CA LEU A 108 -0.72 12.09 -15.68
C LEU A 108 -0.83 10.71 -16.35
N GLY A 109 -0.82 9.59 -15.58
CA GLY A 109 -0.62 8.26 -16.15
C GLY A 109 -1.71 7.76 -17.09
N ASP A 110 -2.97 7.74 -16.68
CA ASP A 110 -3.98 6.94 -17.40
C ASP A 110 -4.78 7.66 -18.49
N ASN A 111 -5.06 8.95 -18.35
CA ASN A 111 -5.78 9.70 -19.37
C ASN A 111 -4.86 10.52 -20.28
N ALA A 112 -3.65 10.79 -19.85
CA ALA A 112 -2.73 11.65 -20.56
C ALA A 112 -2.12 10.99 -21.80
N TYR A 113 -2.01 9.67 -21.87
CA TYR A 113 -1.36 8.99 -22.99
C TYR A 113 -2.12 9.22 -24.31
N ASN A 114 -3.43 9.01 -24.31
CA ASN A 114 -4.27 9.19 -25.51
C ASN A 114 -4.44 10.66 -25.86
N VAL A 115 -4.64 11.53 -24.89
CA VAL A 115 -4.68 12.98 -25.08
C VAL A 115 -3.33 13.50 -25.54
N ALA A 116 -2.24 12.99 -24.99
CA ALA A 116 -0.90 13.39 -25.33
C ALA A 116 -0.50 13.01 -26.76
N ILE A 117 -0.93 11.86 -27.29
CA ILE A 117 -0.70 11.49 -28.69
C ILE A 117 -1.45 12.45 -29.64
N ALA A 118 -2.72 12.72 -29.37
CA ALA A 118 -3.51 13.64 -30.19
C ALA A 118 -2.95 15.07 -30.15
N VAL A 119 -2.59 15.56 -28.96
CA VAL A 119 -1.95 16.87 -28.75
C VAL A 119 -0.57 16.92 -29.42
N ASN A 120 0.23 15.85 -29.35
CA ASN A 120 1.54 15.80 -30.01
C ASN A 120 1.44 15.88 -31.54
N MET A 121 0.45 15.20 -32.14
CA MET A 121 0.22 15.29 -33.58
C MET A 121 -0.16 16.73 -33.98
N TRP A 122 -1.16 17.31 -33.29
CA TRP A 122 -1.61 18.67 -33.59
C TRP A 122 -0.50 19.71 -33.33
N PHE A 123 0.21 19.58 -32.21
CA PHE A 123 1.31 20.44 -31.83
C PHE A 123 2.46 20.42 -32.86
N ASN A 124 2.81 19.25 -33.43
CA ASN A 124 3.84 19.15 -34.44
C ASN A 124 3.38 19.69 -35.81
N VAL A 125 2.08 19.61 -36.14
CA VAL A 125 1.53 20.29 -37.32
C VAL A 125 1.70 21.80 -37.18
N VAL A 126 1.33 22.40 -36.04
CA VAL A 126 1.51 23.83 -35.77
C VAL A 126 3.01 24.19 -35.76
N ARG A 127 3.88 23.41 -35.15
CA ARG A 127 5.34 23.67 -35.17
C ARG A 127 5.92 23.67 -36.57
N LYS A 128 5.45 22.76 -37.43
CA LYS A 128 5.90 22.66 -38.82
C LYS A 128 5.53 23.93 -39.61
N THR A 129 4.35 24.54 -39.40
CA THR A 129 3.93 25.81 -40.03
C THR A 129 4.82 26.99 -39.61
N PHE A 130 5.44 26.92 -38.43
CA PHE A 130 6.39 27.93 -37.94
C PHE A 130 7.86 27.58 -38.20
N GLY A 131 8.16 26.54 -38.99
CA GLY A 131 9.53 26.13 -39.31
C GLY A 131 10.30 25.53 -38.10
N LEU A 132 9.64 25.15 -37.02
CA LEU A 132 10.27 24.60 -35.84
C LEU A 132 10.52 23.10 -35.99
N PRO A 133 11.61 22.56 -35.41
CA PRO A 133 11.94 21.13 -35.50
C PRO A 133 10.88 20.27 -34.77
N TYR A 134 10.77 18.99 -35.18
CA TYR A 134 9.88 18.02 -34.57
C TYR A 134 10.17 17.85 -33.07
N TRP A 135 9.14 17.86 -32.26
CA TRP A 135 9.22 17.56 -30.82
C TRP A 135 8.60 16.20 -30.51
N SER A 136 9.34 15.35 -29.81
CA SER A 136 8.90 13.98 -29.50
C SER A 136 8.36 13.86 -28.09
N LEU A 137 7.05 13.66 -27.99
CA LEU A 137 6.39 13.34 -26.73
C LEU A 137 6.91 12.03 -26.13
N SER A 138 7.27 11.03 -26.97
CA SER A 138 7.80 9.77 -26.48
C SER A 138 9.16 9.93 -25.78
N ALA A 139 10.03 10.81 -26.29
CA ALA A 139 11.30 11.13 -25.62
C ALA A 139 11.06 11.83 -24.27
N TYR A 140 10.10 12.75 -24.22
CA TYR A 140 9.69 13.42 -22.97
C TYR A 140 9.13 12.42 -21.96
N LEU A 141 8.23 11.50 -22.37
CA LEU A 141 7.68 10.45 -21.50
C LEU A 141 8.76 9.49 -20.98
N LYS A 142 9.69 9.06 -21.84
CA LYS A 142 10.84 8.23 -21.39
C LYS A 142 11.65 8.91 -20.30
N HIS A 143 11.91 10.22 -20.43
CA HIS A 143 12.62 10.97 -19.40
C HIS A 143 11.81 11.03 -18.09
N LYS A 144 10.49 11.18 -18.18
CA LYS A 144 9.60 11.22 -17.02
C LYS A 144 9.51 9.87 -16.30
N VAL A 145 9.39 8.77 -17.06
CA VAL A 145 9.43 7.40 -16.50
C VAL A 145 10.76 7.13 -15.80
N LYS A 146 11.88 7.51 -16.40
CA LYS A 146 13.19 7.40 -15.77
C LYS A 146 13.25 8.12 -14.43
N ASN A 147 12.73 9.35 -14.37
CA ASN A 147 12.72 10.13 -13.13
C ASN A 147 11.82 9.49 -12.05
N ALA A 148 10.68 8.88 -12.45
CA ALA A 148 9.81 8.17 -11.51
C ALA A 148 10.50 6.92 -10.94
N VAL A 149 11.18 6.15 -11.78
CA VAL A 149 11.96 4.97 -11.34
C VAL A 149 13.09 5.38 -10.39
N GLU A 150 13.83 6.44 -10.74
CA GLU A 150 14.89 6.98 -9.88
C GLU A 150 14.35 7.48 -8.54
N TYR A 151 13.15 8.01 -8.54
CA TYR A 151 12.44 8.41 -7.33
C TYR A 151 12.16 7.22 -6.41
N ILE A 152 11.49 6.20 -6.94
CA ILE A 152 11.14 4.99 -6.18
C ILE A 152 12.42 4.40 -5.58
N SER A 153 13.49 4.27 -6.38
CA SER A 153 14.77 3.74 -5.92
C SER A 153 15.35 4.55 -4.76
N LYS A 154 15.36 5.88 -4.85
CA LYS A 154 15.86 6.75 -3.76
C LYS A 154 15.01 6.68 -2.48
N PHE A 155 13.69 6.50 -2.64
CA PHE A 155 12.80 6.30 -1.50
C PHE A 155 13.13 4.98 -0.80
N GLU A 156 13.22 3.90 -1.54
CA GLU A 156 13.53 2.57 -1.01
C GLU A 156 14.89 2.56 -0.30
N ASP A 157 15.92 3.14 -0.92
CA ASP A 157 17.25 3.27 -0.31
C ASP A 157 17.18 4.03 1.02
N ALA A 158 16.47 5.16 1.07
CA ALA A 158 16.35 5.97 2.27
C ALA A 158 15.61 5.23 3.42
N VAL A 159 14.57 4.50 3.08
CA VAL A 159 13.78 3.69 4.05
C VAL A 159 14.62 2.52 4.57
N VAL A 160 15.36 1.85 3.69
CA VAL A 160 16.27 0.74 4.06
C VAL A 160 17.44 1.23 4.92
N ASP A 161 18.01 2.38 4.60
CA ASP A 161 19.08 2.99 5.42
C ASP A 161 18.59 3.37 6.81
N GLU A 162 17.33 3.80 6.93
CA GLU A 162 16.73 4.03 8.25
C GLU A 162 16.60 2.72 9.05
N ALA A 163 16.12 1.64 8.43
CA ALA A 163 16.02 0.32 9.07
C ALA A 163 17.40 -0.16 9.54
N ARG A 164 18.44 0.01 8.71
CA ARG A 164 19.82 -0.33 9.05
C ARG A 164 20.34 0.48 10.24
N ARG A 165 20.06 1.80 10.26
CA ARG A 165 20.43 2.66 11.39
C ARG A 165 19.76 2.25 12.70
N ARG A 166 18.53 1.73 12.62
CA ARG A 166 17.77 1.22 13.78
C ARG A 166 18.17 -0.19 14.21
N GLY A 167 19.03 -0.86 13.47
CA GLY A 167 19.44 -2.23 13.75
C GLY A 167 18.27 -3.20 13.63
N THR A 168 17.40 -3.01 12.61
CA THR A 168 16.29 -3.92 12.30
C THR A 168 16.65 -4.78 11.08
N ASP A 169 16.07 -5.98 11.01
CA ASP A 169 16.29 -6.96 9.94
C ASP A 169 15.50 -6.63 8.68
N GLY A 170 14.51 -5.75 8.80
CA GLY A 170 13.68 -5.30 7.69
C GLY A 170 12.87 -4.07 7.99
N VAL A 171 12.16 -3.60 6.97
CA VAL A 171 11.25 -2.47 7.04
C VAL A 171 9.95 -2.78 6.31
N ILE A 172 8.85 -2.29 6.86
CA ILE A 172 7.51 -2.34 6.27
C ILE A 172 7.03 -0.91 6.12
N CYS A 173 6.70 -0.52 4.89
CA CYS A 173 6.20 0.81 4.58
C CYS A 173 5.06 0.75 3.55
N GLY A 174 4.38 1.87 3.37
CA GLY A 174 3.39 2.11 2.33
C GLY A 174 3.83 3.23 1.40
N HIS A 175 2.99 4.26 1.23
CA HIS A 175 3.23 5.56 0.61
C HIS A 175 3.42 5.56 -0.92
N ILE A 176 4.26 4.69 -1.47
CA ILE A 176 4.53 4.64 -2.92
C ILE A 176 3.60 3.70 -3.69
N HIS A 177 2.67 3.04 -3.01
CA HIS A 177 1.62 2.19 -3.58
C HIS A 177 2.13 1.03 -4.47
N THR A 178 3.35 0.56 -4.23
CA THR A 178 3.97 -0.51 -5.02
C THR A 178 4.22 -1.72 -4.12
N ALA A 179 3.26 -2.65 -4.07
CA ALA A 179 3.35 -3.83 -3.22
C ALA A 179 4.53 -4.73 -3.62
N GLU A 180 5.51 -4.85 -2.74
CA GLU A 180 6.75 -5.60 -2.99
C GLU A 180 7.36 -6.18 -1.71
N ILE A 181 8.01 -7.33 -1.83
CA ILE A 181 8.91 -7.89 -0.82
C ILE A 181 10.24 -8.17 -1.52
N ARG A 182 11.32 -7.53 -1.06
CA ARG A 182 12.64 -7.65 -1.68
C ARG A 182 13.76 -7.57 -0.64
N ASP A 183 14.84 -8.34 -0.83
CA ASP A 183 16.08 -8.12 -0.09
C ASP A 183 16.87 -6.94 -0.68
N MET A 184 17.30 -6.04 0.18
CA MET A 184 18.12 -4.88 -0.17
C MET A 184 19.39 -4.86 0.69
N ASN A 185 20.41 -5.61 0.26
CA ASN A 185 21.69 -5.70 0.97
C ASN A 185 21.56 -6.16 2.42
N GLY A 186 20.80 -7.24 2.63
CA GLY A 186 20.58 -7.88 3.93
C GLY A 186 19.47 -7.24 4.77
N ILE A 187 18.76 -6.23 4.26
CA ILE A 187 17.53 -5.68 4.87
C ILE A 187 16.35 -6.11 4.02
N THR A 188 15.37 -6.77 4.62
CA THR A 188 14.12 -7.12 3.93
C THR A 188 13.25 -5.87 3.81
N TYR A 189 13.14 -5.34 2.59
CA TYR A 189 12.22 -4.26 2.27
C TYR A 189 10.84 -4.81 1.92
N CYS A 190 9.80 -4.25 2.53
CA CYS A 190 8.41 -4.57 2.24
C CYS A 190 7.59 -3.30 2.04
N ASN A 191 6.83 -3.24 0.96
CA ASN A 191 5.77 -2.27 0.77
C ASN A 191 4.43 -2.99 0.70
N ASP A 192 3.43 -2.53 1.47
CA ASP A 192 2.13 -3.17 1.59
C ASP A 192 1.18 -2.85 0.43
N GLY A 193 1.56 -1.89 -0.43
CA GLY A 193 0.76 -1.46 -1.57
C GLY A 193 -0.37 -0.52 -1.18
N ASP A 194 -1.56 -0.77 -1.70
CA ASP A 194 -2.74 0.08 -1.49
C ASP A 194 -4.06 -0.69 -1.63
N TRP A 195 -5.15 -0.07 -1.14
CA TRP A 195 -6.53 -0.58 -1.27
C TRP A 195 -7.36 0.20 -2.29
N VAL A 196 -6.73 1.01 -3.15
CA VAL A 196 -7.38 1.82 -4.19
C VAL A 196 -7.23 1.17 -5.56
N GLU A 197 -5.98 0.79 -5.92
CA GLU A 197 -5.64 0.23 -7.23
C GLU A 197 -5.29 -1.25 -7.13
N SER A 198 -4.30 -1.62 -6.30
CA SER A 198 -3.80 -2.98 -6.20
C SER A 198 -4.62 -3.87 -5.28
N CYS A 199 -5.38 -3.30 -4.35
CA CYS A 199 -6.13 -4.02 -3.33
C CYS A 199 -5.27 -5.09 -2.64
N SER A 200 -4.09 -4.69 -2.20
CA SER A 200 -3.10 -5.59 -1.61
C SER A 200 -2.98 -5.43 -0.10
N ALA A 201 -2.44 -6.46 0.54
CA ALA A 201 -2.09 -6.47 1.95
C ALA A 201 -0.82 -7.29 2.16
N LEU A 202 0.09 -6.80 2.98
CA LEU A 202 1.23 -7.58 3.46
C LEU A 202 0.78 -8.44 4.63
N VAL A 203 1.08 -9.73 4.57
CA VAL A 203 0.69 -10.71 5.58
C VAL A 203 1.93 -11.42 6.11
N GLU A 204 2.00 -11.56 7.43
CA GLU A 204 2.94 -12.43 8.10
C GLU A 204 2.23 -13.70 8.56
N HIS A 205 2.75 -14.85 8.16
CA HIS A 205 2.30 -16.16 8.63
C HIS A 205 2.91 -16.52 9.99
N MET A 206 2.36 -17.55 10.65
CA MET A 206 2.81 -17.99 11.98
C MET A 206 4.23 -18.55 12.00
N ASP A 207 4.78 -18.89 10.84
CA ASP A 207 6.16 -19.35 10.64
C ASP A 207 7.15 -18.20 10.33
N GLY A 208 6.66 -16.95 10.28
CA GLY A 208 7.47 -15.76 9.95
C GLY A 208 7.63 -15.52 8.46
N ARG A 209 6.99 -16.28 7.59
CA ARG A 209 6.95 -16.03 6.14
C ARG A 209 6.08 -14.81 5.85
N LEU A 210 6.60 -13.92 5.00
CA LEU A 210 5.87 -12.76 4.49
C LEU A 210 5.26 -13.07 3.13
N GLU A 211 4.06 -12.53 2.88
CA GLU A 211 3.34 -12.70 1.62
C GLU A 211 2.54 -11.44 1.29
N ILE A 212 2.50 -11.07 0.01
CA ILE A 212 1.58 -10.05 -0.49
C ILE A 212 0.33 -10.75 -1.00
N LEU A 213 -0.77 -10.51 -0.32
CA LEU A 213 -2.09 -10.93 -0.77
C LEU A 213 -2.69 -9.86 -1.69
N ARG A 214 -3.06 -10.23 -2.91
CA ARG A 214 -3.90 -9.44 -3.80
C ARG A 214 -5.34 -9.94 -3.69
N TRP A 215 -6.23 -9.07 -3.21
CA TRP A 215 -7.61 -9.47 -2.88
C TRP A 215 -8.41 -9.92 -4.11
N ALA A 216 -8.15 -9.35 -5.27
CA ALA A 216 -8.77 -9.76 -6.54
C ALA A 216 -8.44 -11.24 -6.87
N ASP A 217 -7.18 -11.63 -6.70
CA ASP A 217 -6.72 -12.99 -6.98
C ASP A 217 -7.33 -13.99 -5.97
N ALA A 218 -7.39 -13.61 -4.69
CA ALA A 218 -8.00 -14.42 -3.64
C ALA A 218 -9.51 -14.66 -3.85
N GLN A 219 -10.23 -13.68 -4.42
CA GLN A 219 -11.63 -13.84 -4.77
C GLN A 219 -11.83 -14.79 -5.96
N SER A 220 -10.99 -14.72 -6.98
CA SER A 220 -11.09 -15.59 -8.16
C SER A 220 -10.85 -17.06 -7.80
N LEU A 221 -9.90 -17.34 -6.92
CA LEU A 221 -9.64 -18.70 -6.41
C LEU A 221 -10.83 -19.24 -5.61
N SER A 222 -11.46 -18.43 -4.77
CA SER A 222 -12.62 -18.84 -3.97
C SER A 222 -13.87 -19.11 -4.82
N LEU A 223 -14.03 -18.43 -5.95
CA LEU A 223 -15.11 -18.69 -6.90
C LEU A 223 -14.88 -20.00 -7.67
N GLN A 224 -13.64 -20.27 -8.11
CA GLN A 224 -13.29 -21.52 -8.76
C GLN A 224 -13.43 -22.74 -7.84
N GLU A 225 -13.09 -22.63 -6.55
CA GLU A 225 -13.30 -23.71 -5.58
C GLU A 225 -14.79 -23.99 -5.34
N ASN A 226 -15.65 -22.98 -5.35
CA ASN A 226 -17.09 -23.14 -5.20
C ASN A 226 -17.71 -23.81 -6.45
N ASP A 227 -17.28 -23.44 -7.66
CA ASP A 227 -17.75 -24.05 -8.90
C ASP A 227 -17.32 -25.52 -9.02
N VAL A 228 -16.14 -25.88 -8.53
CA VAL A 228 -15.66 -27.27 -8.47
C VAL A 228 -16.41 -28.07 -7.38
N CYS A 229 -16.79 -27.43 -6.27
CA CYS A 229 -17.54 -28.08 -5.19
C CYS A 229 -19.01 -28.33 -5.54
N GLU A 230 -19.64 -27.47 -6.34
CA GLU A 230 -20.98 -27.71 -6.86
C GLU A 230 -21.03 -28.82 -7.93
N SER A 231 -19.91 -29.05 -8.64
CA SER A 231 -19.80 -30.13 -9.63
C SER A 231 -19.44 -31.49 -9.01
N SER A 232 -19.02 -31.54 -7.74
CA SER A 232 -18.72 -32.79 -7.01
C SER A 232 -19.48 -32.81 -5.68
N SER A 233 -20.76 -33.19 -5.73
CA SER A 233 -21.56 -33.43 -4.51
C SER A 233 -21.07 -34.70 -3.82
N SER A 234 -20.00 -34.61 -3.01
CA SER A 234 -19.70 -35.44 -1.85
C SER A 234 -18.25 -35.20 -1.37
N ALA A 235 -17.97 -34.14 -0.60
CA ALA A 235 -16.84 -34.13 0.34
C ALA A 235 -16.87 -32.85 1.22
N THR A 236 -16.57 -33.02 2.46
CA THR A 236 -16.68 -32.24 3.67
C THR A 236 -16.03 -30.84 3.62
N PRO A 237 -16.61 -29.80 4.24
CA PRO A 237 -16.04 -28.44 4.27
C PRO A 237 -15.00 -28.34 5.41
N GLY A 238 -13.76 -28.70 5.11
CA GLY A 238 -12.67 -28.65 6.10
C GLY A 238 -11.57 -27.61 5.84
N PHE A 239 -11.40 -27.14 4.62
CA PHE A 239 -10.20 -26.42 4.20
C PHE A 239 -10.17 -24.92 4.54
N LEU A 240 -11.31 -24.25 4.46
CA LEU A 240 -11.38 -22.80 4.75
C LEU A 240 -11.16 -22.42 6.22
N ARG A 241 -11.32 -23.36 7.16
CA ARG A 241 -11.02 -23.14 8.58
C ARG A 241 -9.52 -23.14 8.89
N SER A 242 -8.70 -23.80 8.09
CA SER A 242 -7.26 -23.90 8.28
C SER A 242 -6.50 -22.62 7.93
N MET A 243 -6.94 -21.84 6.93
CA MET A 243 -6.28 -20.57 6.59
C MET A 243 -6.57 -19.43 7.59
N ALA A 244 -7.71 -19.47 8.26
CA ALA A 244 -8.11 -18.42 9.21
C ALA A 244 -7.32 -18.45 10.52
N SER A 245 -6.65 -19.55 10.87
CA SER A 245 -5.96 -19.70 12.15
C SER A 245 -4.47 -19.37 12.13
N SER A 246 -3.90 -19.06 10.96
CA SER A 246 -2.44 -18.96 10.78
C SER A 246 -1.90 -17.60 10.35
N VAL A 247 -2.71 -16.54 10.34
CA VAL A 247 -2.27 -15.25 9.75
C VAL A 247 -2.12 -14.16 10.81
N ARG A 248 -0.95 -13.53 10.86
CA ARG A 248 -0.73 -12.22 11.44
C ARG A 248 -0.79 -11.22 10.29
N SER A 249 -1.80 -10.36 10.18
CA SER A 249 -1.89 -9.42 9.07
C SER A 249 -1.23 -8.09 9.41
N ILE A 250 -0.48 -7.58 8.44
CA ILE A 250 0.05 -6.21 8.36
C ILE A 250 -0.66 -5.58 7.16
N LEU A 251 -1.42 -4.52 7.38
CA LEU A 251 -2.11 -3.74 6.35
C LEU A 251 -1.46 -2.38 6.23
#